data_b7bd3f230953043b76a4dc1883e48b6c
#
_entry.id   b7bd3f230953043b76a4dc1883e48b6c
#
_cell.length_a   1.000
_cell.length_b   1.000
_cell.length_c   1.000
_cell.angle_alpha   90.00
_cell.angle_beta   90.00
_cell.angle_gamma   90.00
#
_symmetry.space_group_name_H-M   'P 1'
#
loop_
_entity.id
_entity.type
_entity.pdbx_description
1 polymer ?
#
loop_
_entity_poly.entity_id
_entity_poly.type
_entity_poly.pdbx_seq_one_letter_code
_entity_poly.pdbx_strand_id
1 'polypeptide(L)'
;RNARLVLIDDTEVRSTMTASWLIQMGWPEVYVLAGGIPKEGLETGLVSAPVLGLDALDVVEVTASSLHDMLADETVTVLDLADSLTFRDGHVPGALRISRLNLPEALQRVVPRTSVVMTSPDGMLAQFAGAEFAMLDDSLQIFVLKDGTAGWCSAGYSVEEGADLWVGESPEDVWYRPYERTDAIEEAMQAYLDWEVDLVAQIERDGTARFRRFDPT
;
A
#
# COMPACT_ATOMS: atom_id res chain seq x y z
N ARG A 1 0.77 18.89 -17.60
CA ARG A 1 2.06 18.93 -18.36
C ARG A 1 2.83 20.23 -18.13
N ASN A 2 2.64 20.90 -17.00
CA ASN A 2 3.31 22.16 -16.68
C ASN A 2 4.45 21.97 -15.66
N ALA A 3 4.83 20.73 -15.36
CA ALA A 3 5.92 20.44 -14.45
C ALA A 3 7.26 20.44 -15.18
N ARG A 4 8.26 21.02 -14.54
CA ARG A 4 9.67 20.84 -14.89
C ARG A 4 10.14 19.51 -14.32
N LEU A 5 10.63 18.62 -15.15
CA LEU A 5 11.12 17.30 -14.75
C LEU A 5 12.66 17.30 -14.81
N VAL A 6 13.27 16.94 -13.71
CA VAL A 6 14.73 16.70 -13.64
C VAL A 6 14.93 15.24 -13.31
N LEU A 7 15.53 14.52 -14.26
CA LEU A 7 15.81 13.09 -14.13
C LEU A 7 17.25 12.91 -13.64
N ILE A 8 17.43 11.95 -12.77
CA ILE A 8 18.70 11.66 -12.14
C ILE A 8 18.91 10.15 -12.04
N ASP A 9 20.10 9.67 -12.32
CA ASP A 9 20.57 8.32 -12.03
C ASP A 9 22.10 8.34 -11.81
N ASP A 10 22.67 7.20 -11.52
CA ASP A 10 24.07 7.03 -11.18
C ASP A 10 25.03 7.08 -12.40
N THR A 11 24.51 6.87 -13.62
CA THR A 11 25.31 6.75 -14.86
C THR A 11 24.84 7.66 -15.98
N GLU A 12 23.79 8.43 -15.80
CA GLU A 12 23.06 9.23 -16.77
C GLU A 12 22.43 8.42 -17.94
N VAL A 13 22.59 7.11 -17.98
CA VAL A 13 22.07 6.28 -19.07
C VAL A 13 20.54 6.19 -19.01
N ARG A 14 20.01 5.78 -17.86
CA ARG A 14 18.55 5.64 -17.66
C ARG A 14 17.84 6.98 -17.71
N SER A 15 18.40 8.01 -17.07
CA SER A 15 17.81 9.35 -17.08
C SER A 15 17.79 9.94 -18.49
N THR A 16 18.83 9.76 -19.30
CA THR A 16 18.87 10.22 -20.70
C THR A 16 17.82 9.48 -21.55
N MET A 17 17.72 8.15 -21.39
CA MET A 17 16.71 7.35 -22.10
C MET A 17 15.30 7.78 -21.74
N THR A 18 15.02 7.94 -20.45
CA THR A 18 13.72 8.38 -19.96
C THR A 18 13.40 9.79 -20.40
N ALA A 19 14.38 10.72 -20.42
CA ALA A 19 14.21 12.07 -20.92
C ALA A 19 13.81 12.07 -22.42
N SER A 20 14.48 11.22 -23.21
CA SER A 20 14.16 11.04 -24.63
C SER A 20 12.71 10.62 -24.85
N TRP A 21 12.21 9.63 -24.07
CA TRP A 21 10.82 9.20 -24.12
C TRP A 21 9.84 10.31 -23.72
N LEU A 22 10.09 11.01 -22.63
CA LEU A 22 9.23 12.10 -22.15
C LEU A 22 9.16 13.25 -23.17
N ILE A 23 10.28 13.61 -23.80
CA ILE A 23 10.31 14.63 -24.86
C ILE A 23 9.47 14.18 -26.05
N GLN A 24 9.60 12.92 -26.48
CA GLN A 24 8.79 12.34 -27.56
C GLN A 24 7.30 12.33 -27.22
N MET A 25 6.95 12.11 -25.97
CA MET A 25 5.58 12.18 -25.45
C MET A 25 5.05 13.62 -25.32
N GLY A 26 5.86 14.63 -25.65
CA GLY A 26 5.45 16.04 -25.67
C GLY A 26 5.58 16.78 -24.34
N TRP A 27 6.42 16.30 -23.40
CA TRP A 27 6.78 17.06 -22.21
C TRP A 27 7.77 18.16 -22.58
N PRO A 28 7.48 19.45 -22.28
CA PRO A 28 8.29 20.57 -22.81
C PRO A 28 9.55 20.84 -21.98
N GLU A 29 9.55 20.57 -20.69
CA GLU A 29 10.62 20.89 -19.76
C GLU A 29 11.16 19.63 -19.11
N VAL A 30 12.02 18.90 -19.80
CA VAL A 30 12.69 17.67 -19.31
C VAL A 30 14.19 17.90 -19.35
N TYR A 31 14.82 17.66 -18.21
CA TYR A 31 16.25 17.84 -17.99
C TYR A 31 16.86 16.57 -17.40
N VAL A 32 18.14 16.38 -17.64
CA VAL A 32 18.97 15.35 -16.97
C VAL A 32 20.00 16.06 -16.11
N LEU A 33 20.17 15.63 -14.88
CA LEU A 33 21.20 16.16 -13.99
C LEU A 33 22.57 15.66 -14.49
N ALA A 34 23.41 16.60 -14.97
CA ALA A 34 24.75 16.27 -15.42
C ALA A 34 25.62 15.79 -14.25
N GLY A 35 26.36 14.73 -14.47
CA GLY A 35 27.17 14.08 -13.43
C GLY A 35 26.38 13.09 -12.56
N GLY A 36 25.07 13.00 -12.74
CA GLY A 36 24.22 12.04 -12.04
C GLY A 36 24.16 12.25 -10.53
N ILE A 37 23.93 11.16 -9.79
CA ILE A 37 23.89 11.19 -8.32
C ILE A 37 25.30 11.43 -7.77
N PRO A 38 25.54 12.48 -6.96
CA PRO A 38 26.83 12.69 -6.34
C PRO A 38 27.19 11.51 -5.42
N LYS A 39 28.49 11.22 -5.27
CA LYS A 39 28.94 10.10 -4.43
C LYS A 39 29.03 10.46 -2.94
N GLU A 40 29.03 11.74 -2.63
CA GLU A 40 29.20 12.26 -1.28
C GLU A 40 28.12 13.30 -0.97
N GLY A 41 27.84 13.51 0.32
CA GLY A 41 26.88 14.51 0.77
C GLY A 41 25.40 14.12 0.56
N LEU A 42 25.12 12.84 0.39
CA LEU A 42 23.76 12.34 0.28
C LEU A 42 23.14 12.10 1.66
N GLU A 43 21.90 12.49 1.82
CA GLU A 43 21.05 11.95 2.87
C GLU A 43 20.62 10.54 2.48
N THR A 44 20.67 9.62 3.44
CA THR A 44 20.29 8.22 3.25
C THR A 44 19.15 7.85 4.21
N GLY A 45 18.33 6.90 3.80
CA GLY A 45 17.19 6.41 4.57
C GLY A 45 15.85 6.79 3.93
N LEU A 46 14.79 6.38 4.59
CA LEU A 46 13.43 6.71 4.16
C LEU A 46 13.11 8.17 4.50
N VAL A 47 12.53 8.89 3.54
CA VAL A 47 11.97 10.22 3.80
C VAL A 47 10.67 10.04 4.57
N SER A 48 10.65 10.50 5.82
CA SER A 48 9.41 10.59 6.59
C SER A 48 8.64 11.83 6.13
N ALA A 49 7.68 11.64 5.24
CA ALA A 49 6.77 12.72 4.88
C ALA A 49 5.73 12.93 5.99
N PRO A 50 5.37 14.18 6.34
CA PRO A 50 4.30 14.42 7.28
C PRO A 50 2.97 13.92 6.70
N VAL A 51 2.24 13.13 7.47
CA VAL A 51 0.91 12.68 7.11
C VAL A 51 -0.10 13.71 7.60
N LEU A 52 -0.77 14.38 6.65
CA LEU A 52 -1.72 15.44 6.97
C LEU A 52 -2.90 14.90 7.79
N GLY A 53 -3.18 15.56 8.92
CA GLY A 53 -4.30 15.23 9.78
C GLY A 53 -4.03 14.13 10.81
N LEU A 54 -2.88 13.45 10.76
CA LEU A 54 -2.56 12.39 11.73
C LEU A 54 -2.53 12.92 13.17
N ASP A 55 -1.87 14.06 13.39
CA ASP A 55 -1.73 14.68 14.72
C ASP A 55 -3.06 15.20 15.30
N ALA A 56 -4.11 15.29 14.48
CA ALA A 56 -5.43 15.74 14.89
C ALA A 56 -6.40 14.60 15.26
N LEU A 57 -5.97 13.35 15.11
CA LEU A 57 -6.81 12.19 15.43
C LEU A 57 -6.80 11.95 16.95
N ASP A 58 -7.99 11.74 17.49
CA ASP A 58 -8.19 11.32 18.88
C ASP A 58 -8.42 9.81 18.91
N VAL A 59 -7.36 9.03 19.01
CA VAL A 59 -7.39 7.58 19.08
C VAL A 59 -6.66 7.07 20.31
N VAL A 60 -7.15 5.99 20.88
CA VAL A 60 -6.50 5.34 22.03
C VAL A 60 -5.54 4.26 21.52
N GLU A 61 -4.27 4.45 21.76
CA GLU A 61 -3.26 3.46 21.39
C GLU A 61 -3.09 2.38 22.46
N VAL A 62 -2.84 1.14 22.01
CA VAL A 62 -2.44 0.01 22.86
C VAL A 62 -1.06 -0.49 22.42
N THR A 63 -0.26 -0.93 23.38
CA THR A 63 1.05 -1.53 23.10
C THR A 63 0.88 -2.98 22.63
N ALA A 64 1.91 -3.52 21.97
CA ALA A 64 1.94 -4.93 21.57
C ALA A 64 1.77 -5.87 22.76
N SER A 65 2.35 -5.55 23.93
CA SER A 65 2.17 -6.34 25.14
C SER A 65 0.72 -6.33 25.64
N SER A 66 0.09 -5.15 25.65
CA SER A 66 -1.32 -5.05 26.06
C SER A 66 -2.24 -5.80 25.11
N LEU A 67 -1.97 -5.73 23.80
CA LEU A 67 -2.74 -6.49 22.80
C LEU A 67 -2.55 -7.99 23.00
N HIS A 68 -1.33 -8.45 23.27
CA HIS A 68 -1.05 -9.86 23.55
C HIS A 68 -1.88 -10.39 24.73
N ASP A 69 -1.97 -9.62 25.82
CA ASP A 69 -2.79 -9.99 26.98
C ASP A 69 -4.29 -10.00 26.63
N MET A 70 -4.77 -9.00 25.88
CA MET A 70 -6.18 -8.93 25.41
C MET A 70 -6.56 -10.12 24.50
N LEU A 71 -5.61 -10.59 23.67
CA LEU A 71 -5.81 -11.78 22.83
C LEU A 71 -5.87 -13.06 23.67
N ALA A 72 -5.00 -13.20 24.68
CA ALA A 72 -5.00 -14.34 25.59
C ALA A 72 -6.31 -14.45 26.40
N ASP A 73 -6.89 -13.32 26.77
CA ASP A 73 -8.17 -13.23 27.48
C ASP A 73 -9.39 -13.33 26.55
N GLU A 74 -9.18 -13.43 25.25
CA GLU A 74 -10.24 -13.45 24.21
C GLU A 74 -11.22 -12.25 24.28
N THR A 75 -10.76 -11.09 24.73
CA THR A 75 -11.60 -9.89 24.97
C THR A 75 -11.65 -8.95 23.78
N VAL A 76 -10.85 -9.18 22.74
CA VAL A 76 -10.67 -8.25 21.62
C VAL A 76 -10.83 -8.93 20.27
N THR A 77 -11.30 -8.17 19.29
CA THR A 77 -11.18 -8.50 17.87
C THR A 77 -10.12 -7.61 17.24
N VAL A 78 -9.19 -8.18 16.51
CA VAL A 78 -8.17 -7.41 15.77
C VAL A 78 -8.61 -7.27 14.31
N LEU A 79 -8.61 -6.05 13.81
CA LEU A 79 -8.89 -5.71 12.41
C LEU A 79 -7.63 -5.15 11.75
N ASP A 80 -7.15 -5.83 10.72
CA ASP A 80 -5.92 -5.46 10.00
C ASP A 80 -6.26 -4.84 8.64
N LEU A 81 -5.71 -3.66 8.38
CA LEU A 81 -5.87 -2.87 7.16
C LEU A 81 -4.69 -3.06 6.19
N ALA A 82 -3.84 -4.04 6.39
CA ALA A 82 -2.80 -4.38 5.43
C ALA A 82 -3.40 -4.79 4.08
N ASP A 83 -2.66 -4.58 2.99
CA ASP A 83 -3.02 -5.17 1.71
C ASP A 83 -2.95 -6.72 1.77
N SER A 84 -3.53 -7.38 0.76
CA SER A 84 -3.66 -8.84 0.77
C SER A 84 -2.31 -9.58 0.81
N LEU A 85 -1.28 -9.05 0.17
CA LEU A 85 0.05 -9.66 0.18
C LEU A 85 0.72 -9.49 1.53
N THR A 86 0.71 -8.27 2.07
CA THR A 86 1.31 -7.96 3.36
C THR A 86 0.64 -8.75 4.49
N PHE A 87 -0.70 -8.86 4.47
CA PHE A 87 -1.45 -9.66 5.45
C PHE A 87 -1.11 -11.13 5.36
N ARG A 88 -1.08 -11.70 4.16
CA ARG A 88 -0.73 -13.10 3.91
C ARG A 88 0.67 -13.44 4.40
N ASP A 89 1.62 -12.51 4.22
CA ASP A 89 3.02 -12.72 4.57
C ASP A 89 3.26 -12.59 6.08
N GLY A 90 2.33 -11.98 6.84
CA GLY A 90 2.38 -11.97 8.30
C GLY A 90 1.50 -10.91 8.95
N HIS A 91 0.61 -11.35 9.82
CA HIS A 91 -0.31 -10.50 10.58
C HIS A 91 -0.36 -10.90 12.08
N VAL A 92 -0.99 -10.07 12.90
CA VAL A 92 -1.24 -10.41 14.31
C VAL A 92 -2.14 -11.64 14.38
N PRO A 93 -1.79 -12.68 15.18
CA PRO A 93 -2.55 -13.93 15.23
C PRO A 93 -4.05 -13.70 15.48
N GLY A 94 -4.87 -14.33 14.64
CA GLY A 94 -6.34 -14.23 14.69
C GLY A 94 -6.90 -12.89 14.21
N ALA A 95 -6.09 -12.00 13.63
CA ALA A 95 -6.56 -10.77 13.03
C ALA A 95 -7.44 -11.06 11.81
N LEU A 96 -8.48 -10.24 11.63
CA LEU A 96 -9.34 -10.26 10.46
C LEU A 96 -8.92 -9.13 9.53
N ARG A 97 -8.61 -9.46 8.28
CA ARG A 97 -8.28 -8.46 7.28
C ARG A 97 -9.52 -7.70 6.84
N ILE A 98 -9.43 -6.37 6.78
CA ILE A 98 -10.49 -5.50 6.29
C ILE A 98 -9.94 -4.46 5.32
N SER A 99 -10.83 -3.91 4.48
CA SER A 99 -10.58 -2.66 3.77
C SER A 99 -11.22 -1.49 4.52
N ARG A 100 -10.57 -0.33 4.51
CA ARG A 100 -11.17 0.91 5.05
C ARG A 100 -12.55 1.21 4.42
N LEU A 101 -12.76 0.83 3.16
CA LEU A 101 -14.04 0.98 2.49
C LEU A 101 -15.15 0.11 3.08
N ASN A 102 -14.79 -0.99 3.74
CA ASN A 102 -15.72 -1.98 4.29
C ASN A 102 -15.91 -1.85 5.80
N LEU A 103 -15.51 -0.73 6.41
CA LEU A 103 -15.70 -0.48 7.85
C LEU A 103 -17.15 -0.65 8.31
N PRO A 104 -18.18 -0.13 7.61
CA PRO A 104 -19.58 -0.34 8.01
C PRO A 104 -20.02 -1.82 7.97
N GLU A 105 -19.47 -2.62 7.06
CA GLU A 105 -19.75 -4.04 6.95
C GLU A 105 -19.01 -4.84 8.04
N ALA A 106 -17.81 -4.39 8.41
CA ALA A 106 -17.03 -4.98 9.49
C ALA A 106 -17.79 -4.93 10.82
N LEU A 107 -18.49 -3.81 11.12
CA LEU A 107 -19.35 -3.68 12.29
C LEU A 107 -20.40 -4.79 12.41
N GLN A 108 -20.99 -5.21 11.29
CA GLN A 108 -22.02 -6.25 11.29
C GLN A 108 -21.45 -7.66 11.53
N ARG A 109 -20.16 -7.85 11.28
CA ARG A 109 -19.48 -9.15 11.36
C ARG A 109 -18.59 -9.28 12.59
N VAL A 110 -18.09 -8.18 13.12
CA VAL A 110 -17.36 -8.12 14.40
C VAL A 110 -18.35 -8.32 15.54
N VAL A 111 -18.76 -9.57 15.71
CA VAL A 111 -19.78 -9.98 16.70
C VAL A 111 -19.15 -10.08 18.09
N PRO A 112 -19.87 -9.87 19.04
CA PRO A 112 -20.11 -8.92 20.12
C PRO A 112 -18.99 -8.88 21.15
N ARG A 113 -17.77 -8.66 20.74
CA ARG A 113 -16.67 -8.29 21.65
C ARG A 113 -16.75 -6.78 21.83
N THR A 114 -16.69 -6.33 23.07
CA THR A 114 -16.83 -4.92 23.41
C THR A 114 -15.63 -4.07 22.98
N SER A 115 -14.55 -4.71 22.53
CA SER A 115 -13.30 -4.03 22.16
C SER A 115 -12.78 -4.50 20.81
N VAL A 116 -12.31 -3.52 20.04
CA VAL A 116 -11.68 -3.73 18.73
C VAL A 116 -10.30 -3.07 18.75
N VAL A 117 -9.27 -3.78 18.29
CA VAL A 117 -7.96 -3.20 18.02
C VAL A 117 -7.75 -3.16 16.51
N MET A 118 -7.49 -1.97 15.98
CA MET A 118 -7.15 -1.78 14.57
C MET A 118 -5.64 -1.76 14.40
N THR A 119 -5.15 -2.43 13.37
CA THR A 119 -3.74 -2.42 12.98
C THR A 119 -3.57 -2.17 11.49
N SER A 120 -2.38 -1.80 11.10
CA SER A 120 -1.88 -1.72 9.73
C SER A 120 -0.37 -1.94 9.78
N PRO A 121 0.36 -2.09 8.67
CA PRO A 121 1.79 -2.41 8.70
C PRO A 121 2.62 -1.52 9.62
N ASP A 122 2.38 -0.21 9.61
CA ASP A 122 3.09 0.82 10.39
C ASP A 122 2.19 1.56 11.42
N GLY A 123 0.90 1.17 11.51
CA GLY A 123 -0.09 1.79 12.38
C GLY A 123 -0.72 3.08 11.86
N MET A 124 -0.18 3.74 10.83
CA MET A 124 -0.70 5.04 10.39
C MET A 124 -2.12 4.95 9.80
N LEU A 125 -2.35 4.01 8.89
CA LEU A 125 -3.69 3.82 8.31
C LEU A 125 -4.70 3.39 9.38
N ALA A 126 -4.26 2.60 10.35
CA ALA A 126 -5.10 2.15 11.45
C ALA A 126 -5.59 3.31 12.33
N GLN A 127 -4.81 4.38 12.51
CA GLN A 127 -5.26 5.56 13.26
C GLN A 127 -6.42 6.26 12.57
N PHE A 128 -6.34 6.47 11.25
CA PHE A 128 -7.45 7.05 10.48
C PHE A 128 -8.70 6.15 10.52
N ALA A 129 -8.51 4.87 10.29
CA ALA A 129 -9.61 3.92 10.30
C ALA A 129 -10.23 3.75 11.69
N GLY A 130 -9.42 3.76 12.75
CA GLY A 130 -9.88 3.71 14.13
C GLY A 130 -10.74 4.92 14.51
N ALA A 131 -10.31 6.11 14.13
CA ALA A 131 -11.10 7.33 14.33
C ALA A 131 -12.44 7.30 13.57
N GLU A 132 -12.44 6.82 12.33
CA GLU A 132 -13.66 6.65 11.54
C GLU A 132 -14.59 5.58 12.11
N PHE A 133 -14.03 4.46 12.55
CA PHE A 133 -14.80 3.35 13.11
C PHE A 133 -15.48 3.74 14.41
N ALA A 134 -14.80 4.50 15.28
CA ALA A 134 -15.36 5.05 16.51
C ALA A 134 -16.56 6.00 16.26
N MET A 135 -16.64 6.62 15.09
CA MET A 135 -17.78 7.45 14.71
C MET A 135 -19.01 6.64 14.25
N LEU A 136 -18.83 5.37 13.89
CA LEU A 136 -19.92 4.51 13.42
C LEU A 136 -20.68 3.84 14.56
N ASP A 137 -20.01 3.53 15.68
CA ASP A 137 -20.63 2.91 16.85
C ASP A 137 -19.89 3.34 18.13
N ASP A 138 -20.53 4.18 18.93
CA ASP A 138 -20.02 4.72 20.18
C ASP A 138 -20.07 3.73 21.36
N SER A 139 -20.70 2.58 21.17
CA SER A 139 -20.74 1.51 22.17
C SER A 139 -19.50 0.63 22.19
N LEU A 140 -18.67 0.69 21.12
CA LEU A 140 -17.44 -0.09 20.98
C LEU A 140 -16.24 0.67 21.53
N GLN A 141 -15.37 -0.06 22.22
CA GLN A 141 -14.05 0.46 22.59
C GLN A 141 -13.09 0.21 21.44
N ILE A 142 -12.68 1.29 20.77
CA ILE A 142 -11.77 1.22 19.63
C ILE A 142 -10.38 1.62 20.09
N PHE A 143 -9.44 0.74 19.80
CA PHE A 143 -8.00 0.94 20.04
C PHE A 143 -7.23 0.82 18.73
N VAL A 144 -6.04 1.38 18.72
CA VAL A 144 -5.08 1.25 17.60
C VAL A 144 -3.78 0.66 18.13
N LEU A 145 -3.27 -0.35 17.44
CA LEU A 145 -1.98 -0.95 17.79
C LEU A 145 -0.87 0.05 17.47
N LYS A 146 -0.15 0.46 18.51
CA LYS A 146 0.98 1.38 18.38
C LYS A 146 2.06 0.78 17.48
N ASP A 147 2.52 1.58 16.51
CA ASP A 147 3.50 1.19 15.50
C ASP A 147 3.06 -0.01 14.64
N GLY A 148 1.76 -0.34 14.67
CA GLY A 148 1.14 -1.37 13.84
C GLY A 148 1.73 -2.78 14.01
N THR A 149 1.60 -3.59 12.96
CA THR A 149 2.15 -4.96 12.93
C THR A 149 3.69 -4.95 13.02
N ALA A 150 4.35 -3.89 12.54
CA ALA A 150 5.80 -3.72 12.73
C ALA A 150 6.17 -3.56 14.22
N GLY A 151 5.36 -2.83 15.01
CA GLY A 151 5.52 -2.70 16.45
C GLY A 151 5.33 -4.03 17.18
N TRP A 152 4.34 -4.84 16.74
CA TRP A 152 4.13 -6.20 17.25
C TRP A 152 5.35 -7.09 17.05
N CYS A 153 5.88 -7.13 15.82
CA CYS A 153 7.11 -7.87 15.49
C CYS A 153 8.32 -7.37 16.27
N SER A 154 8.48 -6.05 16.42
CA SER A 154 9.60 -5.44 17.14
C SER A 154 9.58 -5.76 18.63
N ALA A 155 8.40 -6.02 19.20
CA ALA A 155 8.23 -6.49 20.57
C ALA A 155 8.55 -7.99 20.75
N GLY A 156 8.83 -8.71 19.66
CA GLY A 156 9.24 -10.11 19.66
C GLY A 156 8.07 -11.12 19.61
N TYR A 157 6.87 -10.67 19.30
CA TYR A 157 5.71 -11.54 19.13
C TYR A 157 5.68 -12.16 17.74
N SER A 158 5.20 -13.42 17.67
CA SER A 158 5.03 -14.13 16.41
C SER A 158 3.85 -13.58 15.60
N VAL A 159 3.97 -13.68 14.28
CA VAL A 159 2.87 -13.44 13.34
C VAL A 159 2.25 -14.76 12.89
N GLU A 160 1.04 -14.68 12.39
CA GLU A 160 0.35 -15.75 11.67
C GLU A 160 0.45 -15.45 10.18
N GLU A 161 0.63 -16.49 9.36
CA GLU A 161 0.69 -16.41 7.90
C GLU A 161 -0.58 -17.00 7.29
N GLY A 162 -1.02 -16.49 6.14
CA GLY A 162 -2.18 -16.97 5.42
C GLY A 162 -3.17 -15.88 5.05
N ALA A 163 -4.16 -16.22 4.22
CA ALA A 163 -5.07 -15.24 3.62
C ALA A 163 -6.57 -15.47 3.94
N ASP A 164 -6.92 -16.45 4.76
CA ASP A 164 -8.30 -16.93 4.86
C ASP A 164 -9.21 -16.12 5.81
N LEU A 165 -8.67 -15.13 6.50
CA LEU A 165 -9.37 -14.35 7.53
C LEU A 165 -9.85 -12.99 7.00
N TRP A 166 -10.72 -13.00 5.99
CA TRP A 166 -11.24 -11.81 5.35
C TRP A 166 -12.65 -11.42 5.83
N VAL A 167 -12.89 -10.13 6.08
CA VAL A 167 -14.21 -9.56 6.37
C VAL A 167 -14.73 -8.83 5.14
N GLY A 168 -15.79 -9.33 4.53
CA GLY A 168 -16.40 -8.75 3.33
C GLY A 168 -16.04 -9.51 2.04
N GLU A 169 -16.29 -8.89 0.90
CA GLU A 169 -15.74 -9.35 -0.36
C GLU A 169 -14.28 -8.92 -0.44
N SER A 170 -13.39 -9.85 -0.76
CA SER A 170 -11.97 -9.52 -0.94
C SER A 170 -11.83 -8.62 -2.17
N PRO A 171 -11.52 -7.31 -2.03
CA PRO A 171 -11.23 -6.52 -3.21
C PRO A 171 -9.91 -7.00 -3.82
N GLU A 172 -9.79 -6.90 -5.12
CA GLU A 172 -8.49 -6.97 -5.79
C GLU A 172 -7.72 -5.69 -5.44
N ASP A 173 -6.99 -5.70 -4.35
CA ASP A 173 -6.23 -4.56 -3.85
C ASP A 173 -4.76 -4.59 -4.24
N VAL A 174 -4.32 -5.72 -4.82
CA VAL A 174 -2.95 -5.92 -5.29
C VAL A 174 -3.00 -6.52 -6.70
N TRP A 175 -2.23 -5.93 -7.59
CA TRP A 175 -1.99 -6.53 -8.88
C TRP A 175 -0.87 -7.58 -8.79
N TYR A 176 -1.23 -8.84 -8.99
CA TYR A 176 -0.28 -9.94 -9.02
C TYR A 176 0.39 -10.02 -10.39
N ARG A 177 1.71 -10.04 -10.41
CA ARG A 177 2.42 -10.48 -11.61
C ARG A 177 2.06 -11.93 -11.90
N PRO A 178 2.05 -12.36 -13.19
CA PRO A 178 1.65 -13.73 -13.52
C PRO A 178 2.35 -14.81 -12.70
N TYR A 179 3.66 -14.62 -12.44
CA TYR A 179 4.50 -15.59 -11.69
C TYR A 179 4.38 -15.49 -10.16
N GLU A 180 3.65 -14.52 -9.64
CA GLU A 180 3.35 -14.38 -8.19
C GLU A 180 2.04 -15.06 -7.81
N ARG A 181 1.29 -15.55 -8.81
CA ARG A 181 0.06 -16.30 -8.61
C ARG A 181 0.35 -17.71 -8.15
N THR A 182 -0.58 -18.29 -7.42
CA THR A 182 -0.52 -19.69 -6.96
C THR A 182 -1.21 -20.64 -7.91
N ASP A 183 -2.06 -20.12 -8.80
CA ASP A 183 -2.86 -20.86 -9.79
C ASP A 183 -2.95 -20.11 -11.12
N ALA A 184 -3.37 -20.80 -12.16
CA ALA A 184 -3.59 -20.25 -13.50
C ALA A 184 -2.43 -19.38 -14.04
N ILE A 185 -1.18 -19.74 -13.73
CA ILE A 185 0.02 -18.95 -14.06
C ILE A 185 0.17 -18.80 -15.59
N GLU A 186 -0.03 -19.90 -16.34
CA GLU A 186 0.12 -19.88 -17.81
C GLU A 186 -0.93 -19.01 -18.48
N GLU A 187 -2.18 -19.08 -18.03
CA GLU A 187 -3.28 -18.25 -18.50
C GLU A 187 -3.03 -16.77 -18.17
N ALA A 188 -2.52 -16.46 -16.98
CA ALA A 188 -2.18 -15.11 -16.57
C ALA A 188 -1.00 -14.55 -17.38
N MET A 189 0.00 -15.36 -17.70
CA MET A 189 1.11 -14.98 -18.58
C MET A 189 0.62 -14.71 -20.01
N GLN A 190 -0.27 -15.55 -20.54
CA GLN A 190 -0.82 -15.32 -21.87
C GLN A 190 -1.69 -14.05 -21.90
N ALA A 191 -2.54 -13.84 -20.92
CA ALA A 191 -3.35 -12.64 -20.81
C ALA A 191 -2.49 -11.36 -20.70
N TYR A 192 -1.36 -11.43 -20.00
CA TYR A 192 -0.41 -10.34 -19.93
C TYR A 192 0.23 -10.02 -21.29
N LEU A 193 0.64 -11.05 -22.04
CA LEU A 193 1.20 -10.88 -23.38
C LEU A 193 0.16 -10.33 -24.38
N ASP A 194 -1.08 -10.80 -24.32
CA ASP A 194 -2.17 -10.28 -25.13
C ASP A 194 -2.44 -8.81 -24.84
N TRP A 195 -2.43 -8.44 -23.55
CA TRP A 195 -2.55 -7.05 -23.12
C TRP A 195 -1.40 -6.18 -23.64
N GLU A 196 -0.14 -6.66 -23.59
CA GLU A 196 1.02 -5.94 -24.15
C GLU A 196 0.89 -5.69 -25.66
N VAL A 197 0.42 -6.66 -26.41
CA VAL A 197 0.17 -6.50 -27.85
C VAL A 197 -0.87 -5.44 -28.11
N ASP A 198 -1.90 -5.34 -27.27
CA ASP A 198 -2.99 -4.38 -27.41
C ASP A 198 -2.64 -2.97 -26.92
N LEU A 199 -1.49 -2.75 -26.26
CA LEU A 199 -1.07 -1.46 -25.71
C LEU A 199 -1.03 -0.35 -26.76
N VAL A 200 -0.61 -0.63 -27.99
CA VAL A 200 -0.54 0.37 -29.08
C VAL A 200 -1.93 0.91 -29.36
N ALA A 201 -2.93 0.04 -29.50
CA ALA A 201 -4.31 0.43 -29.74
C ALA A 201 -4.92 1.17 -28.52
N GLN A 202 -4.53 0.81 -27.30
CA GLN A 202 -4.96 1.50 -26.08
C GLN A 202 -4.38 2.92 -26.02
N ILE A 203 -3.10 3.10 -26.31
CA ILE A 203 -2.43 4.40 -26.35
C ILE A 203 -3.08 5.31 -27.41
N GLU A 204 -3.42 4.77 -28.57
CA GLU A 204 -4.12 5.51 -29.63
C GLU A 204 -5.52 5.97 -29.18
N ARG A 205 -6.29 5.11 -28.50
CA ARG A 205 -7.60 5.46 -27.95
C ARG A 205 -7.52 6.50 -26.82
N ASP A 206 -6.52 6.37 -25.94
CA ASP A 206 -6.31 7.31 -24.84
C ASP A 206 -5.96 8.71 -25.34
N GLY A 207 -5.21 8.83 -26.42
CA GLY A 207 -4.86 10.11 -27.06
C GLY A 207 -4.02 11.05 -26.19
N THR A 208 -3.54 10.61 -25.03
CA THR A 208 -2.74 11.41 -24.10
C THR A 208 -1.26 11.43 -24.44
N ALA A 209 -0.76 10.38 -25.10
CA ALA A 209 0.61 10.27 -25.57
C ALA A 209 0.71 10.67 -27.04
N ARG A 210 1.61 11.61 -27.34
CA ARG A 210 1.87 12.10 -28.69
C ARG A 210 3.32 11.86 -29.03
N PHE A 211 3.63 10.64 -29.52
CA PHE A 211 4.97 10.30 -29.97
C PHE A 211 5.30 11.02 -31.30
N ARG A 212 6.43 11.69 -31.31
CA ARG A 212 6.96 12.24 -32.56
C ARG A 212 7.56 11.07 -33.36
N ARG A 213 7.10 10.91 -34.58
CA ARG A 213 7.75 10.02 -35.53
C ARG A 213 8.97 10.75 -36.13
N PHE A 214 10.10 10.10 -36.10
CA PHE A 214 11.26 10.55 -36.82
C PHE A 214 11.24 9.85 -38.18
N ASP A 215 11.32 10.63 -39.26
CA ASP A 215 11.46 10.05 -40.59
C ASP A 215 12.79 9.31 -40.63
N PRO A 216 12.84 8.06 -41.14
CA PRO A 216 14.10 7.37 -41.32
C PRO A 216 14.95 8.17 -42.33
N THR A 217 16.11 8.61 -41.87
CA THR A 217 17.13 9.27 -42.70
C THR A 217 17.77 8.29 -43.66
#